data_ccfe146a7f0a3c818f46fe1ba5629046
#
_entry.id   ccfe146a7f0a3c818f46fe1ba5629046
#
_cell.length_a   1.000
_cell.length_b   1.000
_cell.length_c   1.000
_cell.angle_alpha   90.00
_cell.angle_beta   90.00
_cell.angle_gamma   90.00
#
_symmetry.space_group_name_H-M   'P 1'
#
loop_
_entity.id
_entity.type
_entity.pdbx_description
1 polymer ?
#
loop_
_entity_poly.entity_id
_entity_poly.type
_entity_poly.pdbx_seq_one_letter_code
_entity_poly.pdbx_strand_id
1 'polypeptide(L)'
;MLVPYVKEMGYTHVEFLPVMEHPLDASWGYQVTGFYAPTSRYGSAHGLKYLIEAFHKEGIGVILDWVPGHFCPDDHGLRDFNGGMLYESIVHPDWGTYKFDFSRPQVRSFLLSNAMYWLEEYHADGLRVDGVTSMLYLNFGISDKSKMRFNKYGDETDLEAVEFLKEFNYMVGNNVKGAFTVAEESTAWPMVTQPPSNGGLGFHYKWNMGWMNDTLEYMSTDFPWREGAHNKLTFSMTYAYSENYILPLSHDEVVHGKKSLIGRMPGDIWRQFAGTRLLAMYQMTHPGKKLNFMGYEIAQFIEWREYEGLEWFLLGYENHEKHQRFIRDLNHVYTEHPALWSDDNSWEGFRWIDPDDRRQKVLTFYRRAVSTSKDDPGELLICAFNMAVEAFDEFEIGVPEPGYYKEIINSDDAKYAGSGRINTRQVRARKKPMHGMPYSIRIKMPVVGGAIFRKNYNRKGQ
;
A
#
# COMPACT_ATOMS: atom_id res chain seq x y z
N MET A 1 10.06 -13.12 18.55
CA MET A 1 11.05 -12.37 17.74
C MET A 1 10.36 -11.43 16.74
N LEU A 2 9.26 -11.84 16.07
CA LEU A 2 8.60 -11.00 15.04
C LEU A 2 8.00 -9.68 15.61
N VAL A 3 7.25 -9.75 16.70
CA VAL A 3 6.55 -8.58 17.26
C VAL A 3 7.49 -7.43 17.64
N PRO A 4 8.59 -7.68 18.41
CA PRO A 4 9.57 -6.62 18.70
C PRO A 4 10.22 -6.04 17.44
N TYR A 5 10.49 -6.87 16.42
CA TYR A 5 11.06 -6.43 15.16
C TYR A 5 10.13 -5.46 14.42
N VAL A 6 8.87 -5.85 14.25
CA VAL A 6 7.85 -5.02 13.59
C VAL A 6 7.68 -3.67 14.29
N LYS A 7 7.70 -3.68 15.65
CA LYS A 7 7.63 -2.46 16.45
C LYS A 7 8.87 -1.58 16.29
N GLU A 8 10.06 -2.15 16.37
CA GLU A 8 11.31 -1.42 16.16
C GLU A 8 11.37 -0.78 14.78
N MET A 9 10.92 -1.50 13.76
CA MET A 9 10.85 -0.99 12.39
C MET A 9 9.79 0.10 12.19
N GLY A 10 8.94 0.40 13.18
CA GLY A 10 7.95 1.48 13.13
C GLY A 10 6.70 1.16 12.32
N TYR A 11 6.39 -0.10 12.06
CA TYR A 11 5.14 -0.50 11.43
C TYR A 11 3.96 -0.42 12.42
N THR A 12 2.82 0.03 11.95
CA THR A 12 1.59 0.19 12.75
C THR A 12 0.66 -1.00 12.64
N HIS A 13 0.73 -1.73 11.55
CA HIS A 13 -0.08 -2.91 11.25
C HIS A 13 0.77 -3.99 10.59
N VAL A 14 0.32 -5.23 10.71
CA VAL A 14 0.77 -6.37 9.91
C VAL A 14 -0.41 -6.93 9.13
N GLU A 15 -0.19 -7.30 7.88
CA GLU A 15 -1.16 -8.00 7.06
C GLU A 15 -0.60 -9.39 6.76
N PHE A 16 -1.33 -10.43 7.16
CA PHE A 16 -0.95 -11.81 6.88
C PHE A 16 -1.62 -12.27 5.60
N LEU A 17 -0.86 -12.90 4.70
CA LEU A 17 -1.41 -13.71 3.61
C LEU A 17 -2.40 -14.73 4.18
N PRO A 18 -3.30 -15.32 3.36
CA PRO A 18 -4.40 -16.12 3.88
C PRO A 18 -3.93 -17.21 4.86
N VAL A 19 -4.44 -17.13 6.10
CA VAL A 19 -4.11 -18.07 7.19
C VAL A 19 -5.10 -19.23 7.29
N MET A 20 -6.14 -19.24 6.46
CA MET A 20 -7.12 -20.31 6.40
C MET A 20 -6.51 -21.60 5.85
N GLU A 21 -7.04 -22.76 6.24
CA GLU A 21 -6.52 -24.05 5.80
C GLU A 21 -6.66 -24.24 4.29
N HIS A 22 -5.56 -24.71 3.67
CA HIS A 22 -5.43 -24.87 2.22
C HIS A 22 -4.53 -26.08 1.91
N PRO A 23 -4.75 -26.81 0.79
CA PRO A 23 -4.02 -28.03 0.49
C PRO A 23 -2.64 -27.78 -0.12
N LEU A 24 -2.42 -26.63 -0.79
CA LEU A 24 -1.24 -26.36 -1.61
C LEU A 24 -0.46 -25.16 -1.08
N ASP A 25 0.77 -25.39 -0.61
CA ASP A 25 1.66 -24.31 -0.10
C ASP A 25 1.95 -23.25 -1.17
N ALA A 26 2.17 -23.67 -2.42
CA ALA A 26 2.42 -22.79 -3.56
C ALA A 26 1.23 -21.92 -3.95
N SER A 27 0.05 -22.11 -3.33
CA SER A 27 -1.09 -21.19 -3.48
C SER A 27 -1.01 -19.99 -2.56
N TRP A 28 0.00 -19.92 -1.67
CA TRP A 28 0.18 -18.88 -0.65
C TRP A 28 -1.03 -18.70 0.28
N GLY A 29 -1.90 -19.72 0.33
CA GLY A 29 -3.15 -19.71 1.09
C GLY A 29 -4.39 -19.27 0.31
N TYR A 30 -4.28 -18.86 -0.95
CA TYR A 30 -5.44 -18.39 -1.74
C TYR A 30 -6.34 -19.52 -2.26
N GLN A 31 -5.92 -20.78 -2.20
CA GLN A 31 -6.75 -21.94 -2.53
C GLN A 31 -7.35 -22.57 -1.28
N VAL A 32 -8.28 -21.86 -0.65
CA VAL A 32 -8.87 -22.24 0.64
C VAL A 32 -9.75 -23.49 0.55
N THR A 33 -9.61 -24.39 1.53
CA THR A 33 -10.53 -25.54 1.77
C THR A 33 -11.21 -25.45 3.13
N GLY A 34 -10.51 -24.92 4.15
CA GLY A 34 -11.03 -24.83 5.53
C GLY A 34 -11.25 -23.40 5.99
N PHE A 35 -12.36 -22.79 5.63
CA PHE A 35 -12.67 -21.37 5.89
C PHE A 35 -12.66 -20.98 7.37
N TYR A 36 -13.04 -21.89 8.28
CA TYR A 36 -13.10 -21.67 9.73
C TYR A 36 -11.93 -22.29 10.50
N ALA A 37 -10.89 -22.72 9.80
CA ALA A 37 -9.73 -23.32 10.42
C ALA A 37 -8.47 -22.55 10.03
N PRO A 38 -7.68 -22.04 10.99
CA PRO A 38 -6.32 -21.60 10.67
C PRO A 38 -5.50 -22.81 10.25
N THR A 39 -4.66 -22.62 9.24
CA THR A 39 -3.80 -23.72 8.76
C THR A 39 -2.86 -24.22 9.86
N SER A 40 -2.73 -25.52 9.98
CA SER A 40 -1.83 -26.16 10.96
C SER A 40 -0.34 -26.02 10.60
N ARG A 41 -0.01 -25.56 9.39
CA ARG A 41 1.37 -25.38 8.89
C ARG A 41 2.19 -24.45 9.76
N TYR A 42 1.57 -23.43 10.31
CA TYR A 42 2.25 -22.35 11.06
C TYR A 42 2.04 -22.44 12.56
N GLY A 43 1.31 -23.47 13.04
CA GLY A 43 1.07 -23.69 14.44
C GLY A 43 -0.40 -24.00 14.76
N SER A 44 -0.79 -23.81 16.00
CA SER A 44 -2.15 -24.08 16.47
C SER A 44 -3.05 -22.83 16.37
N ALA A 45 -4.36 -23.04 16.41
CA ALA A 45 -5.36 -21.96 16.52
C ALA A 45 -5.11 -21.05 17.73
N HIS A 46 -4.73 -21.63 18.89
CA HIS A 46 -4.33 -20.86 20.06
C HIS A 46 -3.04 -20.05 19.83
N GLY A 47 -2.09 -20.61 19.06
CA GLY A 47 -0.86 -19.91 18.68
C GLY A 47 -1.13 -18.67 17.85
N LEU A 48 -2.08 -18.74 16.90
CA LEU A 48 -2.48 -17.58 16.10
C LEU A 48 -3.16 -16.50 16.97
N LYS A 49 -4.11 -16.89 17.84
CA LYS A 49 -4.74 -15.96 18.81
C LYS A 49 -3.70 -15.28 19.71
N TYR A 50 -2.73 -16.05 20.20
CA TYR A 50 -1.63 -15.51 21.01
C TYR A 50 -0.76 -14.52 20.23
N LEU A 51 -0.47 -14.82 18.95
CA LEU A 51 0.33 -13.92 18.09
C LEU A 51 -0.39 -12.58 17.87
N ILE A 52 -1.70 -12.62 17.58
CA ILE A 52 -2.52 -11.41 17.42
C ILE A 52 -2.54 -10.61 18.73
N GLU A 53 -2.79 -11.26 19.87
CA GLU A 53 -2.74 -10.61 21.19
C GLU A 53 -1.37 -9.97 21.47
N ALA A 54 -0.27 -10.64 21.08
CA ALA A 54 1.07 -10.11 21.26
C ALA A 54 1.32 -8.84 20.42
N PHE A 55 0.80 -8.77 19.20
CA PHE A 55 0.83 -7.56 18.39
C PHE A 55 0.01 -6.44 19.03
N HIS A 56 -1.21 -6.73 19.49
CA HIS A 56 -2.08 -5.77 20.15
C HIS A 56 -1.46 -5.17 21.41
N LYS A 57 -0.78 -5.98 22.23
CA LYS A 57 -0.04 -5.49 23.41
C LYS A 57 1.03 -4.44 23.08
N GLU A 58 1.57 -4.52 21.88
CA GLU A 58 2.55 -3.54 21.38
C GLU A 58 1.91 -2.39 20.57
N GLY A 59 0.56 -2.35 20.48
CA GLY A 59 -0.18 -1.33 19.75
C GLY A 59 -0.11 -1.50 18.22
N ILE A 60 0.10 -2.72 17.75
CA ILE A 60 0.18 -3.08 16.32
C ILE A 60 -1.10 -3.81 15.93
N GLY A 61 -1.82 -3.29 14.93
CA GLY A 61 -3.02 -3.93 14.39
C GLY A 61 -2.69 -5.10 13.48
N VAL A 62 -3.65 -6.03 13.35
CA VAL A 62 -3.51 -7.23 12.52
C VAL A 62 -4.61 -7.30 11.48
N ILE A 63 -4.23 -7.38 10.22
CA ILE A 63 -5.12 -7.56 9.07
C ILE A 63 -4.95 -8.98 8.57
N LEU A 64 -6.05 -9.64 8.25
CA LEU A 64 -6.03 -10.96 7.62
C LEU A 64 -6.47 -10.84 6.16
N ASP A 65 -5.75 -11.52 5.29
CA ASP A 65 -6.16 -11.67 3.90
C ASP A 65 -7.27 -12.72 3.82
N TRP A 66 -8.42 -12.34 3.27
CA TRP A 66 -9.65 -13.12 3.22
C TRP A 66 -10.09 -13.36 1.78
N VAL A 67 -10.39 -14.62 1.46
CA VAL A 67 -10.66 -15.09 0.09
C VAL A 67 -12.13 -15.52 -0.05
N PRO A 68 -13.10 -14.60 -0.15
CA PRO A 68 -14.52 -14.95 -0.28
C PRO A 68 -14.98 -15.18 -1.73
N GLY A 69 -14.12 -14.92 -2.72
CA GLY A 69 -14.48 -14.98 -4.13
C GLY A 69 -14.55 -16.40 -4.68
N HIS A 70 -13.71 -17.29 -4.17
CA HIS A 70 -13.55 -18.63 -4.71
C HIS A 70 -12.99 -19.63 -3.68
N PHE A 71 -13.02 -20.92 -4.02
CA PHE A 71 -12.48 -21.99 -3.19
C PHE A 71 -11.88 -23.12 -4.04
N CYS A 72 -11.03 -23.96 -3.41
CA CYS A 72 -10.36 -25.06 -4.06
C CYS A 72 -11.33 -26.21 -4.38
N PRO A 73 -11.21 -26.86 -5.56
CA PRO A 73 -12.12 -27.92 -6.00
C PRO A 73 -11.82 -29.30 -5.38
N ASP A 74 -11.22 -29.37 -4.20
CA ASP A 74 -10.89 -30.64 -3.56
C ASP A 74 -12.13 -31.40 -3.07
N ASP A 75 -12.13 -32.73 -3.29
CA ASP A 75 -13.27 -33.61 -2.97
C ASP A 75 -13.61 -33.67 -1.47
N HIS A 76 -12.66 -33.34 -0.59
CA HIS A 76 -12.87 -33.27 0.85
C HIS A 76 -13.29 -31.86 1.35
N GLY A 77 -13.40 -30.87 0.44
CA GLY A 77 -13.76 -29.50 0.73
C GLY A 77 -15.24 -29.21 0.51
N LEU A 78 -15.52 -28.02 -0.05
CA LEU A 78 -16.88 -27.53 -0.27
C LEU A 78 -17.50 -28.01 -1.59
N ARG A 79 -16.68 -28.51 -2.51
CA ARG A 79 -17.14 -28.98 -3.81
C ARG A 79 -18.15 -30.13 -3.65
N ASP A 80 -19.27 -30.04 -4.39
CA ASP A 80 -20.32 -31.06 -4.40
C ASP A 80 -20.76 -31.51 -2.99
N PHE A 81 -20.74 -30.60 -2.00
CA PHE A 81 -20.83 -30.87 -0.57
C PHE A 81 -22.00 -31.77 -0.18
N ASN A 82 -23.14 -31.64 -0.84
CA ASN A 82 -24.35 -32.43 -0.59
C ASN A 82 -24.71 -33.36 -1.76
N GLY A 83 -23.75 -33.70 -2.62
CA GLY A 83 -23.99 -34.47 -3.84
C GLY A 83 -24.46 -33.62 -5.01
N GLY A 84 -24.31 -32.32 -4.94
CA GLY A 84 -24.57 -31.33 -5.97
C GLY A 84 -23.90 -30.00 -5.67
N MET A 85 -23.95 -29.08 -6.61
CA MET A 85 -23.33 -27.74 -6.49
C MET A 85 -24.08 -26.89 -5.47
N LEU A 86 -23.65 -26.91 -4.18
CA LEU A 86 -24.25 -26.11 -3.12
C LEU A 86 -23.60 -24.74 -2.99
N TYR A 87 -22.28 -24.67 -3.00
CA TYR A 87 -21.51 -23.45 -2.79
C TYR A 87 -21.10 -22.78 -4.09
N GLU A 88 -20.87 -23.55 -5.11
CA GLU A 88 -20.26 -23.16 -6.37
C GLU A 88 -21.25 -22.66 -7.42
N SER A 89 -20.79 -21.69 -8.21
CA SER A 89 -21.49 -21.23 -9.44
C SER A 89 -20.83 -21.74 -10.71
N ILE A 90 -19.53 -21.52 -10.86
CA ILE A 90 -18.73 -21.94 -12.03
C ILE A 90 -17.27 -22.18 -11.61
N VAL A 91 -16.53 -22.89 -12.49
CA VAL A 91 -15.07 -22.95 -12.40
C VAL A 91 -14.49 -21.61 -12.82
N HIS A 92 -13.57 -21.05 -12.04
CA HIS A 92 -12.85 -19.84 -12.40
C HIS A 92 -11.93 -20.13 -13.61
N PRO A 93 -12.01 -19.32 -14.69
CA PRO A 93 -11.34 -19.66 -15.95
C PRO A 93 -9.81 -19.69 -15.86
N ASP A 94 -9.20 -18.84 -15.01
CA ASP A 94 -7.75 -18.72 -14.91
C ASP A 94 -7.14 -19.52 -13.74
N TRP A 95 -7.90 -19.65 -12.62
CA TRP A 95 -7.34 -20.21 -11.38
C TRP A 95 -7.69 -21.67 -11.12
N GLY A 96 -8.62 -22.23 -11.91
CA GLY A 96 -9.10 -23.61 -11.73
C GLY A 96 -9.90 -23.86 -10.44
N THR A 97 -10.16 -22.81 -9.67
CA THR A 97 -10.99 -22.82 -8.45
C THR A 97 -12.48 -22.69 -8.81
N TYR A 98 -13.36 -22.94 -7.84
CA TYR A 98 -14.78 -22.65 -8.01
C TYR A 98 -15.13 -21.27 -7.48
N LYS A 99 -15.89 -20.47 -8.23
CA LYS A 99 -16.50 -19.23 -7.73
C LYS A 99 -17.71 -19.56 -6.86
N PHE A 100 -17.88 -18.81 -5.78
CA PHE A 100 -19.08 -18.93 -4.94
C PHE A 100 -20.34 -18.45 -5.66
N ASP A 101 -21.48 -19.06 -5.34
CA ASP A 101 -22.80 -18.65 -5.81
C ASP A 101 -23.44 -17.67 -4.81
N PHE A 102 -23.20 -16.38 -4.99
CA PHE A 102 -23.72 -15.32 -4.12
C PHE A 102 -25.25 -15.14 -4.20
N SER A 103 -25.93 -15.78 -5.17
CA SER A 103 -27.40 -15.78 -5.22
C SER A 103 -28.04 -16.60 -4.10
N ARG A 104 -27.26 -17.50 -3.48
CA ARG A 104 -27.75 -18.41 -2.44
C ARG A 104 -27.61 -17.82 -1.05
N PRO A 105 -28.70 -17.65 -0.28
CA PRO A 105 -28.65 -17.13 1.09
C PRO A 105 -27.72 -17.94 2.01
N GLN A 106 -27.64 -19.26 1.81
CA GLN A 106 -26.79 -20.15 2.59
C GLN A 106 -25.29 -19.86 2.37
N VAL A 107 -24.90 -19.60 1.12
CA VAL A 107 -23.52 -19.23 0.77
C VAL A 107 -23.17 -17.87 1.37
N ARG A 108 -24.06 -16.89 1.22
CA ARG A 108 -23.88 -15.56 1.84
C ARG A 108 -23.75 -15.69 3.37
N SER A 109 -24.65 -16.41 4.02
CA SER A 109 -24.59 -16.65 5.47
C SER A 109 -23.30 -17.32 5.89
N PHE A 110 -22.82 -18.32 5.15
CA PHE A 110 -21.55 -18.99 5.39
C PHE A 110 -20.36 -18.01 5.35
N LEU A 111 -20.27 -17.20 4.30
CA LEU A 111 -19.17 -16.26 4.12
C LEU A 111 -19.23 -15.09 5.11
N LEU A 112 -20.42 -14.53 5.36
CA LEU A 112 -20.61 -13.45 6.34
C LEU A 112 -20.23 -13.92 7.75
N SER A 113 -20.68 -15.11 8.15
CA SER A 113 -20.31 -15.70 9.44
C SER A 113 -18.82 -16.00 9.52
N ASN A 114 -18.20 -16.37 8.39
CA ASN A 114 -16.76 -16.60 8.33
C ASN A 114 -15.96 -15.29 8.53
N ALA A 115 -16.36 -14.21 7.90
CA ALA A 115 -15.74 -12.91 8.15
C ALA A 115 -15.83 -12.50 9.62
N MET A 116 -17.03 -12.63 10.22
CA MET A 116 -17.24 -12.33 11.64
C MET A 116 -16.41 -13.23 12.54
N TYR A 117 -16.26 -14.52 12.21
CA TYR A 117 -15.42 -15.45 12.95
C TYR A 117 -13.97 -14.98 13.07
N TRP A 118 -13.38 -14.48 11.99
CA TRP A 118 -12.01 -13.97 12.03
C TRP A 118 -11.88 -12.64 12.79
N LEU A 119 -12.91 -11.80 12.71
CA LEU A 119 -12.92 -10.51 13.40
C LEU A 119 -13.24 -10.65 14.90
N GLU A 120 -14.19 -11.52 15.29
CA GLU A 120 -14.66 -11.64 16.68
C GLU A 120 -13.87 -12.67 17.47
N GLU A 121 -13.59 -13.86 16.88
CA GLU A 121 -12.91 -14.95 17.59
C GLU A 121 -11.38 -14.83 17.58
N TYR A 122 -10.81 -14.21 16.55
CA TYR A 122 -9.38 -13.98 16.44
C TYR A 122 -9.01 -12.53 16.71
N HIS A 123 -9.98 -11.64 16.82
CA HIS A 123 -9.77 -10.21 17.04
C HIS A 123 -8.90 -9.56 15.96
N ALA A 124 -9.04 -9.97 14.69
CA ALA A 124 -8.41 -9.26 13.61
C ALA A 124 -8.97 -7.82 13.52
N ASP A 125 -8.09 -6.84 13.27
CA ASP A 125 -8.46 -5.42 13.15
C ASP A 125 -9.01 -5.08 11.77
N GLY A 126 -8.76 -5.94 10.79
CA GLY A 126 -9.27 -5.75 9.44
C GLY A 126 -9.20 -7.01 8.59
N LEU A 127 -9.97 -6.97 7.49
CA LEU A 127 -9.91 -7.97 6.43
C LEU A 127 -9.56 -7.31 5.10
N ARG A 128 -8.50 -7.79 4.46
CA ARG A 128 -8.24 -7.51 3.04
C ARG A 128 -8.97 -8.56 2.22
N VAL A 129 -9.82 -8.13 1.32
CA VAL A 129 -10.65 -8.99 0.47
C VAL A 129 -9.96 -9.20 -0.86
N ASP A 130 -9.56 -10.44 -1.08
CA ASP A 130 -8.89 -10.89 -2.29
C ASP A 130 -9.81 -10.90 -3.49
N GLY A 131 -9.28 -10.50 -4.66
CA GLY A 131 -9.92 -10.71 -5.95
C GLY A 131 -11.31 -10.08 -6.11
N VAL A 132 -11.59 -8.93 -5.48
CA VAL A 132 -12.89 -8.26 -5.58
C VAL A 132 -13.29 -8.02 -7.02
N THR A 133 -12.36 -7.71 -7.91
CA THR A 133 -12.61 -7.59 -9.35
C THR A 133 -13.29 -8.83 -9.91
N SER A 134 -12.77 -10.02 -9.57
CA SER A 134 -13.35 -11.29 -10.09
C SER A 134 -14.75 -11.57 -9.54
N MET A 135 -15.08 -11.00 -8.36
CA MET A 135 -16.42 -11.09 -7.79
C MET A 135 -17.40 -10.18 -8.53
N LEU A 136 -16.99 -8.94 -8.81
CA LEU A 136 -17.84 -7.90 -9.40
C LEU A 136 -18.24 -8.19 -10.84
N TYR A 137 -17.41 -8.94 -11.59
CA TYR A 137 -17.64 -9.17 -13.01
C TYR A 137 -17.90 -10.64 -13.32
N LEU A 138 -19.06 -10.92 -13.96
CA LEU A 138 -19.47 -12.27 -14.40
C LEU A 138 -18.46 -12.90 -15.35
N ASN A 139 -17.80 -12.09 -16.18
CA ASN A 139 -16.93 -12.52 -17.26
C ASN A 139 -15.44 -12.26 -17.00
N PHE A 140 -15.07 -11.98 -15.76
CA PHE A 140 -13.64 -11.83 -15.41
C PHE A 140 -12.85 -13.09 -15.79
N GLY A 141 -11.77 -12.92 -16.60
CA GLY A 141 -10.96 -14.02 -17.10
C GLY A 141 -11.57 -14.83 -18.27
N ILE A 142 -12.82 -14.57 -18.66
CA ILE A 142 -13.48 -15.29 -19.77
C ILE A 142 -13.12 -14.66 -21.11
N SER A 143 -12.25 -15.32 -21.87
CA SER A 143 -11.88 -14.89 -23.23
C SER A 143 -12.85 -15.39 -24.32
N ASP A 144 -13.52 -16.52 -24.08
CA ASP A 144 -14.48 -17.13 -25.03
C ASP A 144 -15.84 -16.44 -24.93
N LYS A 145 -16.16 -15.62 -25.93
CA LYS A 145 -17.42 -14.88 -26.01
C LYS A 145 -18.67 -15.75 -25.94
N SER A 146 -18.58 -17.02 -26.35
CA SER A 146 -19.73 -17.94 -26.29
C SER A 146 -20.09 -18.38 -24.88
N LYS A 147 -19.17 -18.19 -23.91
CA LYS A 147 -19.34 -18.51 -22.49
C LYS A 147 -19.67 -17.30 -21.62
N MET A 148 -19.71 -16.11 -22.24
CA MET A 148 -20.04 -14.88 -21.51
C MET A 148 -21.48 -14.93 -20.98
N ARG A 149 -21.64 -14.43 -19.76
CA ARG A 149 -22.92 -14.30 -19.06
C ARG A 149 -23.22 -12.83 -18.82
N PHE A 150 -24.49 -12.52 -18.83
CA PHE A 150 -24.96 -11.15 -18.60
C PHE A 150 -26.07 -11.18 -17.56
N ASN A 151 -26.13 -10.14 -16.76
CA ASN A 151 -27.20 -9.96 -15.79
C ASN A 151 -28.53 -9.57 -16.47
N LYS A 152 -29.57 -9.39 -15.66
CA LYS A 152 -30.92 -9.03 -16.14
C LYS A 152 -30.99 -7.67 -16.86
N TYR A 153 -29.98 -6.84 -16.76
CA TYR A 153 -29.88 -5.55 -17.43
C TYR A 153 -29.02 -5.60 -18.71
N GLY A 154 -28.41 -6.74 -19.00
CA GLY A 154 -27.59 -6.97 -20.18
C GLY A 154 -26.12 -6.52 -20.03
N ASP A 155 -25.64 -6.24 -18.82
CA ASP A 155 -24.24 -5.95 -18.52
C ASP A 155 -23.54 -7.09 -17.77
N GLU A 156 -22.23 -6.95 -17.56
CA GLU A 156 -21.37 -7.99 -17.00
C GLU A 156 -21.27 -7.96 -15.47
N THR A 157 -22.03 -7.11 -14.80
CA THR A 157 -22.01 -6.99 -13.34
C THR A 157 -22.63 -8.22 -12.68
N ASP A 158 -21.93 -8.82 -11.72
CA ASP A 158 -22.52 -9.80 -10.80
C ASP A 158 -23.30 -9.06 -9.71
N LEU A 159 -24.60 -8.91 -9.90
CA LEU A 159 -25.46 -8.14 -8.99
C LEU A 159 -25.54 -8.77 -7.59
N GLU A 160 -25.50 -10.07 -7.52
CA GLU A 160 -25.57 -10.84 -6.27
C GLU A 160 -24.28 -10.69 -5.47
N ALA A 161 -23.12 -10.68 -6.14
CA ALA A 161 -21.83 -10.39 -5.51
C ALA A 161 -21.73 -8.94 -5.03
N VAL A 162 -22.24 -7.99 -5.79
CA VAL A 162 -22.31 -6.56 -5.39
C VAL A 162 -23.12 -6.40 -4.10
N GLU A 163 -24.30 -7.01 -4.02
CA GLU A 163 -25.14 -6.97 -2.82
C GLU A 163 -24.51 -7.71 -1.64
N PHE A 164 -23.82 -8.83 -1.87
CA PHE A 164 -23.05 -9.52 -0.83
C PHE A 164 -21.94 -8.62 -0.25
N LEU A 165 -21.15 -7.93 -1.10
CA LEU A 165 -20.07 -7.03 -0.65
C LEU A 165 -20.60 -5.84 0.16
N LYS A 166 -21.75 -5.28 -0.23
CA LYS A 166 -22.42 -4.21 0.55
C LYS A 166 -22.89 -4.73 1.91
N GLU A 167 -23.51 -5.90 1.95
CA GLU A 167 -23.96 -6.54 3.19
C GLU A 167 -22.78 -6.85 4.11
N PHE A 168 -21.69 -7.40 3.57
CA PHE A 168 -20.44 -7.67 4.28
C PHE A 168 -19.90 -6.41 4.96
N ASN A 169 -19.70 -5.33 4.19
CA ASN A 169 -19.15 -4.09 4.72
C ASN A 169 -20.10 -3.43 5.75
N TYR A 170 -21.41 -3.49 5.51
CA TYR A 170 -22.40 -3.01 6.46
C TYR A 170 -22.32 -3.80 7.78
N MET A 171 -22.22 -5.12 7.70
CA MET A 171 -22.16 -5.99 8.88
C MET A 171 -20.89 -5.77 9.69
N VAL A 172 -19.73 -5.68 9.04
CA VAL A 172 -18.45 -5.38 9.72
C VAL A 172 -18.54 -4.02 10.43
N GLY A 173 -18.95 -2.97 9.73
CA GLY A 173 -19.00 -1.62 10.28
C GLY A 173 -19.96 -1.44 11.45
N ASN A 174 -21.02 -2.26 11.54
CA ASN A 174 -22.00 -2.15 12.61
C ASN A 174 -21.73 -3.07 13.81
N ASN A 175 -21.09 -4.22 13.60
CA ASN A 175 -20.94 -5.23 14.66
C ASN A 175 -19.55 -5.22 15.30
N VAL A 176 -18.50 -4.85 14.55
CA VAL A 176 -17.11 -4.90 15.07
C VAL A 176 -16.51 -3.51 15.10
N LYS A 177 -16.62 -2.87 16.27
CA LYS A 177 -16.12 -1.49 16.44
C LYS A 177 -14.61 -1.40 16.20
N GLY A 178 -14.22 -0.55 15.26
CA GLY A 178 -12.82 -0.30 14.92
C GLY A 178 -12.26 -1.21 13.84
N ALA A 179 -12.97 -2.27 13.46
CA ALA A 179 -12.56 -3.09 12.33
C ALA A 179 -12.77 -2.36 11.00
N PHE A 180 -11.90 -2.68 10.03
CA PHE A 180 -11.97 -2.11 8.70
C PHE A 180 -11.79 -3.16 7.61
N THR A 181 -12.21 -2.80 6.40
CA THR A 181 -12.15 -3.67 5.23
C THR A 181 -11.37 -3.02 4.11
N VAL A 182 -10.57 -3.81 3.39
CA VAL A 182 -9.73 -3.37 2.28
C VAL A 182 -10.08 -4.17 1.05
N ALA A 183 -10.38 -3.50 -0.07
CA ALA A 183 -10.64 -4.19 -1.34
C ALA A 183 -9.37 -4.27 -2.19
N GLU A 184 -9.02 -5.48 -2.64
CA GLU A 184 -8.18 -5.62 -3.82
C GLU A 184 -9.07 -5.60 -5.04
N GLU A 185 -9.20 -4.42 -5.62
CA GLU A 185 -9.99 -4.17 -6.83
C GLU A 185 -9.15 -3.38 -7.82
N SER A 186 -8.85 -3.99 -8.98
CA SER A 186 -7.87 -3.50 -9.94
C SER A 186 -8.46 -2.72 -11.13
N THR A 187 -9.78 -2.60 -11.18
CA THR A 187 -10.47 -1.90 -12.27
C THR A 187 -10.89 -0.47 -11.88
N ALA A 188 -11.60 0.19 -12.80
CA ALA A 188 -12.21 1.49 -12.56
C ALA A 188 -13.63 1.38 -11.96
N TRP A 189 -13.94 0.32 -11.20
CA TRP A 189 -15.22 0.22 -10.52
C TRP A 189 -15.41 1.43 -9.58
N PRO A 190 -16.53 2.17 -9.71
CA PRO A 190 -16.69 3.41 -8.96
C PRO A 190 -17.16 3.16 -7.53
N MET A 191 -16.83 4.11 -6.64
CA MET A 191 -17.37 4.20 -5.27
C MET A 191 -17.14 2.93 -4.42
N VAL A 192 -15.98 2.27 -4.59
CA VAL A 192 -15.62 1.09 -3.78
C VAL A 192 -15.61 1.45 -2.29
N THR A 193 -15.10 2.63 -1.95
CA THR A 193 -14.94 3.07 -0.56
C THR A 193 -16.04 4.04 -0.09
N GLN A 194 -17.03 4.30 -0.93
CA GLN A 194 -18.20 5.08 -0.52
C GLN A 194 -19.23 4.19 0.19
N PRO A 195 -19.98 4.74 1.16
CA PRO A 195 -21.01 3.95 1.85
C PRO A 195 -22.12 3.48 0.92
N PRO A 196 -22.77 2.33 1.22
CA PRO A 196 -23.87 1.80 0.41
C PRO A 196 -25.04 2.77 0.24
N SER A 197 -25.28 3.65 1.22
CA SER A 197 -26.29 4.73 1.13
C SER A 197 -26.05 5.70 -0.01
N ASN A 198 -24.80 5.83 -0.46
CA ASN A 198 -24.41 6.68 -1.59
C ASN A 198 -24.23 5.88 -2.88
N GLY A 199 -24.58 4.58 -2.87
CA GLY A 199 -24.43 3.68 -4.02
C GLY A 199 -23.10 2.92 -4.05
N GLY A 200 -22.21 3.12 -3.08
CA GLY A 200 -20.91 2.46 -3.01
C GLY A 200 -20.94 1.03 -2.45
N LEU A 201 -19.77 0.39 -2.40
CA LEU A 201 -19.62 -0.95 -1.85
C LEU A 201 -19.39 -0.94 -0.33
N GLY A 202 -18.95 0.18 0.26
CA GLY A 202 -18.78 0.34 1.69
C GLY A 202 -17.43 -0.11 2.25
N PHE A 203 -16.45 -0.43 1.44
CA PHE A 203 -15.09 -0.70 1.92
C PHE A 203 -14.49 0.55 2.57
N HIS A 204 -13.62 0.33 3.56
CA HIS A 204 -12.89 1.43 4.18
C HIS A 204 -11.73 1.89 3.30
N TYR A 205 -11.06 0.96 2.63
CA TYR A 205 -9.92 1.23 1.74
C TYR A 205 -9.97 0.39 0.48
N LYS A 206 -9.25 0.87 -0.54
CA LYS A 206 -8.99 0.14 -1.80
C LYS A 206 -7.49 0.21 -2.11
N TRP A 207 -6.90 -0.88 -2.61
CA TRP A 207 -5.55 -0.85 -3.16
C TRP A 207 -5.49 0.03 -4.41
N ASN A 208 -4.49 0.91 -4.50
CA ASN A 208 -4.25 1.75 -5.68
C ASN A 208 -3.31 1.04 -6.66
N MET A 209 -3.87 0.11 -7.43
CA MET A 209 -3.10 -0.66 -8.43
C MET A 209 -2.57 0.24 -9.55
N GLY A 210 -3.26 1.32 -9.91
CA GLY A 210 -2.82 2.29 -10.91
C GLY A 210 -1.55 3.02 -10.45
N TRP A 211 -1.53 3.55 -9.22
CA TRP A 211 -0.34 4.16 -8.64
C TRP A 211 0.85 3.19 -8.59
N MET A 212 0.60 1.96 -8.17
CA MET A 212 1.60 0.91 -8.06
C MET A 212 2.24 0.62 -9.43
N ASN A 213 1.43 0.35 -10.45
CA ASN A 213 1.90 0.03 -11.80
C ASN A 213 2.70 1.20 -12.40
N ASP A 214 2.17 2.42 -12.38
CA ASP A 214 2.83 3.59 -12.93
C ASP A 214 4.15 3.92 -12.21
N THR A 215 4.13 3.84 -10.87
CA THR A 215 5.32 4.11 -10.06
C THR A 215 6.42 3.07 -10.31
N LEU A 216 6.10 1.78 -10.33
CA LEU A 216 7.08 0.73 -10.56
C LEU A 216 7.63 0.76 -12.01
N GLU A 217 6.79 1.06 -12.99
CA GLU A 217 7.26 1.24 -14.38
C GLU A 217 8.21 2.44 -14.49
N TYR A 218 7.86 3.59 -13.86
CA TYR A 218 8.76 4.75 -13.84
C TYR A 218 10.09 4.41 -13.15
N MET A 219 10.05 3.79 -12.00
CA MET A 219 11.26 3.46 -11.22
C MET A 219 12.16 2.45 -11.94
N SER A 220 11.59 1.56 -12.73
CA SER A 220 12.31 0.59 -13.57
C SER A 220 12.88 1.23 -14.86
N THR A 221 12.39 2.39 -15.24
CA THR A 221 12.86 3.12 -16.42
C THR A 221 14.28 3.65 -16.18
N ASP A 222 15.20 3.37 -17.12
CA ASP A 222 16.58 3.86 -17.03
C ASP A 222 16.64 5.40 -17.09
N PHE A 223 17.58 5.98 -16.38
CA PHE A 223 17.69 7.41 -16.12
C PHE A 223 17.57 8.32 -17.36
N PRO A 224 18.18 8.00 -18.52
CA PRO A 224 18.03 8.83 -19.73
C PRO A 224 16.58 8.95 -20.21
N TRP A 225 15.77 7.90 -20.02
CA TRP A 225 14.41 7.80 -20.55
C TRP A 225 13.32 8.31 -19.59
N ARG A 226 13.67 8.64 -18.35
CA ARG A 226 12.72 9.09 -17.32
C ARG A 226 11.99 10.39 -17.67
N GLU A 227 12.58 11.24 -18.52
CA GLU A 227 11.91 12.46 -19.02
C GLU A 227 10.58 12.13 -19.71
N GLY A 228 10.57 11.12 -20.58
CA GLY A 228 9.37 10.68 -21.31
C GLY A 228 8.32 9.98 -20.44
N ALA A 229 8.74 9.44 -19.28
CA ALA A 229 7.87 8.72 -18.36
C ALA A 229 7.38 9.57 -17.17
N HIS A 230 7.76 10.84 -17.09
CA HIS A 230 7.57 11.70 -15.89
C HIS A 230 6.09 11.77 -15.40
N ASN A 231 5.15 11.76 -16.33
CA ASN A 231 3.72 11.78 -16.02
C ASN A 231 3.24 10.56 -15.21
N LYS A 232 3.95 9.44 -15.23
CA LYS A 232 3.62 8.26 -14.41
C LYS A 232 3.71 8.54 -12.91
N LEU A 233 4.53 9.49 -12.50
CA LEU A 233 4.59 9.93 -11.09
C LEU A 233 3.44 10.88 -10.70
N THR A 234 2.85 11.57 -11.67
CA THR A 234 1.86 12.62 -11.37
C THR A 234 0.43 12.20 -11.70
N PHE A 235 0.25 11.21 -12.57
CA PHE A 235 -1.05 10.80 -13.07
C PHE A 235 -2.01 10.32 -11.96
N SER A 236 -1.49 9.59 -10.97
CA SER A 236 -2.29 9.09 -9.85
C SER A 236 -3.02 10.19 -9.07
N MET A 237 -2.47 11.41 -9.04
CA MET A 237 -3.11 12.54 -8.36
C MET A 237 -4.38 13.03 -9.07
N THR A 238 -4.62 12.65 -10.31
CA THR A 238 -5.86 12.98 -11.02
C THR A 238 -7.09 12.27 -10.45
N TYR A 239 -6.87 11.14 -9.76
CA TYR A 239 -7.92 10.33 -9.14
C TYR A 239 -7.67 10.01 -7.65
N ALA A 240 -6.59 10.54 -7.05
CA ALA A 240 -6.16 10.20 -5.69
C ALA A 240 -7.24 10.35 -4.61
N TYR A 241 -8.25 11.19 -4.85
CA TYR A 241 -9.34 11.48 -3.90
C TYR A 241 -10.69 10.90 -4.32
N SER A 242 -10.70 10.02 -5.34
CA SER A 242 -11.93 9.30 -5.73
C SER A 242 -12.28 8.18 -4.75
N GLU A 243 -11.27 7.62 -4.09
CA GLU A 243 -11.37 6.51 -3.14
C GLU A 243 -10.41 6.73 -1.95
N ASN A 244 -10.59 5.99 -0.88
CA ASN A 244 -9.64 5.92 0.22
C ASN A 244 -8.57 4.88 -0.13
N TYR A 245 -7.41 5.33 -0.62
CA TYR A 245 -6.42 4.43 -1.16
C TYR A 245 -5.38 3.93 -0.14
N ILE A 246 -4.96 2.67 -0.33
CA ILE A 246 -3.70 2.12 0.15
C ILE A 246 -2.76 2.01 -1.06
N LEU A 247 -1.50 2.40 -0.91
CA LEU A 247 -0.47 2.33 -1.93
C LEU A 247 0.31 1.01 -1.78
N PRO A 248 -0.05 -0.06 -2.54
CA PRO A 248 0.51 -1.37 -2.33
C PRO A 248 1.85 -1.53 -3.04
N LEU A 249 2.84 -2.05 -2.32
CA LEU A 249 3.99 -2.78 -2.85
C LEU A 249 3.89 -4.20 -2.27
N SER A 250 2.97 -4.98 -2.82
CA SER A 250 2.53 -6.26 -2.27
C SER A 250 3.41 -7.44 -2.69
N HIS A 251 3.04 -8.64 -2.25
CA HIS A 251 3.67 -9.91 -2.64
C HIS A 251 3.63 -10.13 -4.16
N ASP A 252 2.54 -9.73 -4.83
CA ASP A 252 2.37 -9.91 -6.27
C ASP A 252 3.44 -9.17 -7.10
N GLU A 253 4.05 -8.14 -6.54
CA GLU A 253 5.01 -7.32 -7.27
C GLU A 253 6.44 -7.86 -7.23
N VAL A 254 6.69 -8.91 -6.46
CA VAL A 254 8.02 -9.47 -6.24
C VAL A 254 8.13 -10.97 -6.54
N VAL A 255 7.28 -11.46 -7.45
CA VAL A 255 7.16 -12.87 -7.87
C VAL A 255 7.03 -12.99 -9.39
N HIS A 256 7.09 -14.20 -9.90
CA HIS A 256 6.77 -14.57 -11.28
C HIS A 256 7.57 -13.82 -12.36
N GLY A 257 8.86 -13.58 -12.14
CA GLY A 257 9.75 -12.91 -13.10
C GLY A 257 9.64 -11.39 -13.07
N LYS A 258 8.88 -10.82 -12.14
CA LYS A 258 8.75 -9.35 -11.96
C LYS A 258 9.97 -8.72 -11.29
N LYS A 259 10.90 -9.52 -10.75
CA LYS A 259 12.08 -9.15 -9.94
C LYS A 259 11.70 -8.63 -8.55
N SER A 260 12.67 -8.64 -7.63
CA SER A 260 12.56 -7.91 -6.36
C SER A 260 12.53 -6.40 -6.61
N LEU A 261 12.08 -5.60 -5.62
CA LEU A 261 11.99 -4.14 -5.80
C LEU A 261 13.36 -3.52 -6.09
N ILE A 262 14.43 -3.93 -5.39
CA ILE A 262 15.78 -3.46 -5.71
C ILE A 262 16.25 -3.97 -7.08
N GLY A 263 15.90 -5.19 -7.47
CA GLY A 263 16.25 -5.77 -8.77
C GLY A 263 15.61 -5.08 -9.97
N ARG A 264 14.55 -4.26 -9.75
CA ARG A 264 13.94 -3.42 -10.79
C ARG A 264 14.69 -2.12 -11.02
N MET A 265 15.48 -1.64 -10.04
CA MET A 265 16.13 -0.34 -10.11
C MET A 265 17.28 -0.36 -11.13
N PRO A 266 17.35 0.64 -12.03
CA PRO A 266 18.42 0.73 -13.02
C PRO A 266 19.75 1.18 -12.41
N GLY A 267 20.84 0.91 -13.13
CA GLY A 267 22.19 1.34 -12.82
C GLY A 267 22.98 0.31 -12.02
N ASP A 268 24.11 0.79 -11.46
CA ASP A 268 24.98 -0.01 -10.59
C ASP A 268 24.33 -0.26 -9.21
N ILE A 269 24.98 -1.09 -8.40
CA ILE A 269 24.47 -1.49 -7.09
C ILE A 269 24.19 -0.28 -6.18
N TRP A 270 25.01 0.75 -6.21
CA TRP A 270 24.78 1.95 -5.40
C TRP A 270 23.50 2.67 -5.85
N ARG A 271 23.28 2.81 -7.18
CA ARG A 271 22.07 3.43 -7.74
C ARG A 271 20.82 2.58 -7.49
N GLN A 272 20.96 1.26 -7.47
CA GLN A 272 19.86 0.37 -7.13
C GLN A 272 19.38 0.62 -5.70
N PHE A 273 20.29 0.68 -4.72
CA PHE A 273 19.94 1.05 -3.33
C PHE A 273 19.38 2.48 -3.24
N ALA A 274 19.97 3.43 -3.95
CA ALA A 274 19.47 4.81 -3.98
C ALA A 274 18.04 4.88 -4.56
N GLY A 275 17.77 4.16 -5.66
CA GLY A 275 16.46 4.05 -6.29
C GLY A 275 15.42 3.40 -5.35
N THR A 276 15.81 2.37 -4.61
CA THR A 276 14.92 1.71 -3.65
C THR A 276 14.56 2.64 -2.47
N ARG A 277 15.53 3.40 -1.94
CA ARG A 277 15.26 4.44 -0.93
C ARG A 277 14.39 5.57 -1.49
N LEU A 278 14.60 5.97 -2.73
CA LEU A 278 13.80 6.98 -3.42
C LEU A 278 12.34 6.51 -3.56
N LEU A 279 12.11 5.26 -3.98
CA LEU A 279 10.77 4.65 -4.06
C LEU A 279 10.08 4.67 -2.71
N ALA A 280 10.77 4.24 -1.64
CA ALA A 280 10.23 4.25 -0.28
C ALA A 280 9.80 5.66 0.14
N MET A 281 10.65 6.65 -0.06
CA MET A 281 10.37 8.02 0.34
C MET A 281 9.22 8.63 -0.47
N TYR A 282 9.14 8.33 -1.77
CA TYR A 282 8.02 8.75 -2.61
C TYR A 282 6.71 8.13 -2.14
N GLN A 283 6.68 6.81 -1.89
CA GLN A 283 5.51 6.13 -1.34
C GLN A 283 5.06 6.76 -0.01
N MET A 284 5.99 6.97 0.95
CA MET A 284 5.67 7.47 2.29
C MET A 284 5.13 8.90 2.29
N THR A 285 5.43 9.70 1.28
CA THR A 285 4.98 11.09 1.19
C THR A 285 3.77 11.31 0.27
N HIS A 286 3.46 10.38 -0.63
CA HIS A 286 2.28 10.43 -1.49
C HIS A 286 0.99 10.24 -0.66
N PRO A 287 -0.15 10.90 -0.96
CA PRO A 287 -1.42 10.64 -0.29
C PRO A 287 -1.86 9.17 -0.39
N GLY A 288 -2.46 8.67 0.68
CA GLY A 288 -2.90 7.28 0.83
C GLY A 288 -2.12 6.51 1.91
N LYS A 289 -2.67 5.41 2.43
CA LYS A 289 -1.99 4.53 3.40
C LYS A 289 -0.94 3.68 2.68
N LYS A 290 -0.08 3.00 3.43
CA LYS A 290 1.13 2.34 2.88
C LYS A 290 1.08 0.85 3.15
N LEU A 291 1.43 0.05 2.14
CA LEU A 291 1.60 -1.39 2.27
C LEU A 291 2.93 -1.79 1.63
N ASN A 292 3.78 -2.48 2.39
CA ASN A 292 5.06 -2.99 1.94
C ASN A 292 5.15 -4.48 2.26
N PHE A 293 5.52 -5.28 1.27
CA PHE A 293 5.76 -6.70 1.48
C PHE A 293 7.10 -6.95 2.16
N MET A 294 7.18 -8.00 2.99
CA MET A 294 8.38 -8.40 3.70
C MET A 294 9.57 -8.62 2.76
N GLY A 295 10.79 -8.33 3.23
CA GLY A 295 12.03 -8.36 2.44
C GLY A 295 12.37 -7.05 1.75
N TYR A 296 11.40 -6.13 1.61
CA TYR A 296 11.66 -4.79 1.10
C TYR A 296 12.57 -3.99 2.02
N GLU A 297 12.35 -4.10 3.31
CA GLU A 297 13.11 -3.39 4.34
C GLU A 297 14.58 -3.83 4.45
N ILE A 298 14.90 -5.02 3.95
CA ILE A 298 16.28 -5.51 3.86
C ILE A 298 16.84 -5.45 2.43
N ALA A 299 16.08 -4.91 1.47
CA ALA A 299 16.43 -4.85 0.06
C ALA A 299 16.81 -6.22 -0.51
N GLN A 300 16.01 -7.25 -0.27
CA GLN A 300 16.26 -8.61 -0.75
C GLN A 300 16.47 -8.64 -2.27
N PHE A 301 17.51 -9.33 -2.74
CA PHE A 301 17.85 -9.36 -4.16
C PHE A 301 16.98 -10.30 -4.98
N ILE A 302 16.62 -11.46 -4.40
CA ILE A 302 15.79 -12.44 -5.09
C ILE A 302 14.30 -12.08 -4.96
N GLU A 303 13.51 -12.60 -5.89
CA GLU A 303 12.05 -12.61 -5.74
C GLU A 303 11.65 -13.41 -4.50
N TRP A 304 10.50 -13.08 -3.93
CA TRP A 304 9.96 -13.86 -2.83
C TRP A 304 9.61 -15.29 -3.28
N ARG A 305 9.87 -16.24 -2.40
CA ARG A 305 9.60 -17.67 -2.56
C ARG A 305 8.96 -18.19 -1.29
N GLU A 306 7.79 -18.77 -1.40
CA GLU A 306 7.03 -19.28 -0.26
C GLU A 306 7.73 -20.41 0.51
N TYR A 307 8.60 -21.15 -0.16
CA TYR A 307 9.34 -22.30 0.40
C TYR A 307 10.69 -21.92 1.02
N GLU A 308 11.08 -20.66 0.98
CA GLU A 308 12.35 -20.17 1.54
C GLU A 308 12.10 -19.00 2.50
N GLY A 309 12.91 -18.92 3.57
CA GLY A 309 12.93 -17.75 4.45
C GLY A 309 13.53 -16.52 3.76
N LEU A 310 13.24 -15.33 4.30
CA LEU A 310 13.90 -14.10 3.84
C LEU A 310 15.43 -14.20 3.99
N GLU A 311 16.15 -13.54 3.11
CA GLU A 311 17.61 -13.52 3.08
C GLU A 311 18.22 -12.67 4.23
N TRP A 312 17.88 -13.00 5.48
CA TRP A 312 18.34 -12.24 6.68
C TRP A 312 19.86 -12.09 6.77
N PHE A 313 20.64 -13.00 6.16
CA PHE A 313 22.09 -12.90 6.10
C PHE A 313 22.58 -11.63 5.38
N LEU A 314 21.73 -11.02 4.53
CA LEU A 314 22.03 -9.77 3.83
C LEU A 314 22.32 -8.62 4.81
N LEU A 315 21.73 -8.63 6.00
CA LEU A 315 22.02 -7.64 7.04
C LEU A 315 23.47 -7.67 7.55
N GLY A 316 24.23 -8.69 7.22
CA GLY A 316 25.69 -8.73 7.41
C GLY A 316 26.47 -7.84 6.44
N TYR A 317 25.83 -7.29 5.42
CA TYR A 317 26.44 -6.40 4.44
C TYR A 317 25.99 -4.93 4.68
N GLU A 318 26.92 -4.02 4.65
CA GLU A 318 26.73 -2.62 5.03
C GLU A 318 25.57 -1.92 4.31
N ASN A 319 25.41 -2.14 3.00
CA ASN A 319 24.37 -1.49 2.23
C ASN A 319 22.96 -1.95 2.64
N HIS A 320 22.78 -3.22 2.98
CA HIS A 320 21.50 -3.78 3.42
C HIS A 320 21.16 -3.32 4.85
N GLU A 321 22.13 -3.35 5.76
CA GLU A 321 21.95 -2.84 7.13
C GLU A 321 21.57 -1.36 7.12
N LYS A 322 22.27 -0.56 6.31
CA LYS A 322 21.98 0.88 6.17
C LYS A 322 20.66 1.14 5.45
N HIS A 323 20.25 0.29 4.52
CA HIS A 323 18.93 0.37 3.91
C HIS A 323 17.83 0.08 4.93
N GLN A 324 17.96 -0.98 5.73
CA GLN A 324 17.01 -1.28 6.79
C GLN A 324 16.90 -0.13 7.79
N ARG A 325 18.03 0.47 8.19
CA ARG A 325 18.04 1.68 9.02
C ARG A 325 17.26 2.82 8.38
N PHE A 326 17.41 3.03 7.06
CA PHE A 326 16.64 4.05 6.35
C PHE A 326 15.14 3.78 6.39
N ILE A 327 14.71 2.55 6.10
CA ILE A 327 13.27 2.19 6.14
C ILE A 327 12.71 2.40 7.54
N ARG A 328 13.42 1.96 8.58
CA ARG A 328 13.04 2.19 9.98
C ARG A 328 12.87 3.68 10.28
N ASP A 329 13.90 4.48 10.01
CA ASP A 329 13.89 5.92 10.30
C ASP A 329 12.78 6.64 9.48
N LEU A 330 12.51 6.19 8.25
CA LEU A 330 11.43 6.72 7.41
C LEU A 330 10.04 6.38 7.95
N ASN A 331 9.83 5.16 8.44
CA ASN A 331 8.58 4.75 9.09
C ASN A 331 8.31 5.59 10.35
N HIS A 332 9.34 5.86 11.16
CA HIS A 332 9.21 6.75 12.32
C HIS A 332 8.89 8.19 11.90
N VAL A 333 9.56 8.71 10.88
CA VAL A 333 9.21 10.03 10.31
C VAL A 333 7.75 10.05 9.84
N TYR A 334 7.28 8.99 9.19
CA TYR A 334 5.88 8.91 8.76
C TYR A 334 4.91 8.99 9.94
N THR A 335 5.13 8.21 10.98
CA THR A 335 4.22 8.17 12.15
C THR A 335 4.29 9.42 13.02
N GLU A 336 5.47 10.05 13.14
CA GLU A 336 5.70 11.24 13.96
C GLU A 336 5.17 12.54 13.31
N HIS A 337 4.97 12.55 11.98
CA HIS A 337 4.60 13.75 11.24
C HIS A 337 3.18 13.69 10.67
N PRO A 338 2.17 14.23 11.37
CA PRO A 338 0.75 14.21 10.92
C PRO A 338 0.53 14.74 9.50
N ALA A 339 1.39 15.61 9.00
CA ALA A 339 1.30 16.08 7.62
C ALA A 339 1.37 14.96 6.58
N LEU A 340 1.94 13.79 6.92
CA LEU A 340 2.07 12.66 5.99
C LEU A 340 0.85 11.71 5.97
N TRP A 341 -0.06 11.81 6.96
CA TRP A 341 -1.15 10.83 7.11
C TRP A 341 -2.50 11.37 7.59
N SER A 342 -2.56 12.61 8.11
CA SER A 342 -3.81 13.13 8.70
C SER A 342 -4.84 13.55 7.66
N ASP A 343 -4.41 13.91 6.44
CA ASP A 343 -5.28 14.19 5.30
C ASP A 343 -4.71 13.56 4.02
N ASP A 344 -5.22 12.37 3.69
CA ASP A 344 -4.90 11.66 2.47
C ASP A 344 -6.01 11.77 1.41
N ASN A 345 -7.12 12.47 1.72
CA ASN A 345 -8.34 12.45 0.93
C ASN A 345 -8.74 13.82 0.38
N SER A 346 -7.89 14.84 0.52
CA SER A 346 -8.19 16.18 -0.01
C SER A 346 -6.94 16.93 -0.49
N TRP A 347 -7.19 17.94 -1.31
CA TRP A 347 -6.14 18.85 -1.75
C TRP A 347 -5.61 19.77 -0.63
N GLU A 348 -6.25 19.82 0.54
CA GLU A 348 -5.72 20.57 1.69
C GLU A 348 -4.51 19.87 2.30
N GLY A 349 -4.48 18.53 2.27
CA GLY A 349 -3.35 17.72 2.75
C GLY A 349 -2.19 17.63 1.76
N PHE A 350 -2.39 18.01 0.49
CA PHE A 350 -1.38 17.89 -0.57
C PHE A 350 -1.47 19.04 -1.57
N ARG A 351 -0.33 19.59 -1.98
CA ARG A 351 -0.26 20.53 -3.10
C ARG A 351 1.03 20.34 -3.89
N TRP A 352 0.91 20.33 -5.19
CA TRP A 352 2.06 20.42 -6.07
C TRP A 352 2.80 21.75 -5.88
N ILE A 353 4.12 21.71 -5.90
CA ILE A 353 5.00 22.89 -6.05
C ILE A 353 5.44 22.95 -7.50
N ASP A 354 6.08 21.92 -7.99
CA ASP A 354 6.41 21.75 -9.40
C ASP A 354 6.26 20.27 -9.80
N PRO A 355 5.14 19.91 -10.48
CA PRO A 355 4.91 18.56 -10.97
C PRO A 355 5.55 18.30 -12.34
N ASP A 356 6.00 19.32 -13.06
CA ASP A 356 6.28 19.24 -14.50
C ASP A 356 7.75 19.40 -14.90
N ASP A 357 8.68 19.49 -13.93
CA ASP A 357 10.11 19.57 -14.23
C ASP A 357 10.68 18.23 -14.73
N ARG A 358 10.09 17.75 -15.83
CA ARG A 358 10.50 16.51 -16.50
C ARG A 358 11.92 16.56 -17.06
N ARG A 359 12.39 17.74 -17.46
CA ARG A 359 13.72 17.92 -18.05
C ARG A 359 14.81 17.66 -17.02
N GLN A 360 14.71 18.22 -15.83
CA GLN A 360 15.62 17.95 -14.73
C GLN A 360 15.26 16.67 -13.96
N LYS A 361 14.06 16.08 -14.23
CA LYS A 361 13.54 14.90 -13.56
C LYS A 361 13.38 15.13 -12.06
N VAL A 362 12.93 16.33 -11.70
CA VAL A 362 12.67 16.73 -10.32
C VAL A 362 11.17 16.79 -10.09
N LEU A 363 10.73 16.38 -8.91
CA LEU A 363 9.34 16.43 -8.48
C LEU A 363 9.27 17.06 -7.11
N THR A 364 8.42 18.08 -6.96
CA THR A 364 8.27 18.77 -5.67
C THR A 364 6.81 19.03 -5.32
N PHE A 365 6.47 18.80 -4.07
CA PHE A 365 5.16 19.06 -3.50
C PHE A 365 5.25 19.34 -1.99
N TYR A 366 4.17 19.78 -1.39
CA TYR A 366 4.10 19.84 0.06
C TYR A 366 2.95 19.01 0.62
N ARG A 367 3.11 18.56 1.84
CA ARG A 367 2.09 17.93 2.68
C ARG A 367 1.75 18.86 3.84
N ARG A 368 0.48 18.86 4.21
CA ARG A 368 0.00 19.65 5.34
C ARG A 368 -0.88 18.82 6.25
N ALA A 369 -0.67 18.93 7.56
CA ALA A 369 -1.54 18.31 8.54
C ALA A 369 -2.87 19.04 8.66
N VAL A 370 -3.92 18.32 9.01
CA VAL A 370 -5.18 18.91 9.44
C VAL A 370 -4.95 19.83 10.63
N SER A 371 -5.44 21.06 10.53
CA SER A 371 -5.39 22.00 11.65
C SER A 371 -6.28 21.53 12.80
N THR A 372 -5.72 21.53 14.02
CA THR A 372 -6.46 21.12 15.22
C THR A 372 -7.14 22.27 15.94
N SER A 373 -6.81 23.52 15.56
CA SER A 373 -7.43 24.76 16.09
C SER A 373 -7.24 25.92 15.12
N LYS A 374 -7.98 27.02 15.35
CA LYS A 374 -7.86 28.24 14.50
C LYS A 374 -6.47 28.88 14.52
N ASP A 375 -5.71 28.67 15.58
CA ASP A 375 -4.38 29.24 15.76
C ASP A 375 -3.25 28.24 15.36
N ASP A 376 -3.61 27.02 15.00
CA ASP A 376 -2.69 25.99 14.52
C ASP A 376 -2.70 25.97 12.97
N PRO A 377 -1.62 26.40 12.31
CA PRO A 377 -1.55 26.39 10.84
C PRO A 377 -1.47 24.97 10.25
N GLY A 378 -1.39 23.93 11.09
CA GLY A 378 -1.04 22.58 10.69
C GLY A 378 0.45 22.45 10.35
N GLU A 379 1.00 21.28 10.59
CA GLU A 379 2.39 20.99 10.20
C GLU A 379 2.54 21.07 8.67
N LEU A 380 3.63 21.69 8.21
CA LEU A 380 3.95 21.82 6.79
C LEU A 380 5.27 21.10 6.50
N LEU A 381 5.24 20.16 5.56
CA LEU A 381 6.40 19.45 5.04
C LEU A 381 6.57 19.72 3.55
N ILE A 382 7.78 20.08 3.13
CA ILE A 382 8.17 20.19 1.73
C ILE A 382 8.88 18.91 1.34
N CYS A 383 8.40 18.25 0.30
CA CYS A 383 8.95 17.01 -0.24
C CYS A 383 9.60 17.30 -1.60
N ALA A 384 10.88 16.98 -1.73
CA ALA A 384 11.65 17.24 -2.94
C ALA A 384 12.39 15.99 -3.39
N PHE A 385 12.21 15.58 -4.65
CA PHE A 385 12.72 14.36 -5.25
C PHE A 385 13.52 14.66 -6.50
N ASN A 386 14.73 14.13 -6.56
CA ASN A 386 15.56 14.10 -7.76
C ASN A 386 15.63 12.67 -8.31
N MET A 387 14.97 12.44 -9.43
CA MET A 387 14.93 11.16 -10.13
C MET A 387 16.11 10.98 -11.09
N ALA A 388 17.01 11.99 -11.20
CA ALA A 388 18.15 12.00 -12.10
C ALA A 388 19.46 11.58 -11.40
N VAL A 389 20.49 11.31 -12.21
CA VAL A 389 21.84 11.01 -11.73
C VAL A 389 22.70 12.27 -11.57
N GLU A 390 22.21 13.40 -12.01
CA GLU A 390 22.84 14.71 -11.83
C GLU A 390 22.52 15.25 -10.43
N ALA A 391 23.49 15.88 -9.81
CA ALA A 391 23.35 16.51 -8.51
C ALA A 391 23.13 18.03 -8.64
N PHE A 392 22.38 18.60 -7.72
CA PHE A 392 22.20 20.05 -7.64
C PHE A 392 22.68 20.56 -6.27
N ASP A 393 23.67 21.46 -6.30
CA ASP A 393 24.18 22.10 -5.07
C ASP A 393 23.29 23.24 -4.58
N GLU A 394 22.63 23.92 -5.51
CA GLU A 394 21.77 25.08 -5.26
C GLU A 394 20.48 24.97 -6.08
N PHE A 395 19.60 24.04 -5.72
CA PHE A 395 18.29 23.92 -6.36
C PHE A 395 17.28 24.83 -5.66
N GLU A 396 16.59 25.67 -6.42
CA GLU A 396 15.62 26.62 -5.85
C GLU A 396 14.19 26.11 -6.06
N ILE A 397 13.42 26.01 -4.96
CA ILE A 397 12.03 25.57 -4.98
C ILE A 397 11.11 26.57 -4.31
N GLY A 398 9.89 26.70 -4.83
CA GLY A 398 8.85 27.52 -4.23
C GLY A 398 8.37 26.96 -2.90
N VAL A 399 8.05 27.84 -1.94
CA VAL A 399 7.43 27.45 -0.66
C VAL A 399 6.30 28.41 -0.29
N PRO A 400 5.20 27.92 0.35
CA PRO A 400 4.03 28.75 0.60
C PRO A 400 4.23 29.78 1.73
N GLU A 401 5.17 29.53 2.66
CA GLU A 401 5.29 30.32 3.89
C GLU A 401 6.71 30.88 4.10
N PRO A 402 6.84 32.04 4.74
CA PRO A 402 8.14 32.59 5.12
C PRO A 402 8.71 31.82 6.33
N GLY A 403 9.99 32.05 6.64
CA GLY A 403 10.68 31.53 7.83
C GLY A 403 11.73 30.49 7.48
N TYR A 404 11.91 29.52 8.35
CA TYR A 404 12.99 28.50 8.23
C TYR A 404 12.42 27.12 8.00
N TYR A 405 13.13 26.35 7.19
CA TYR A 405 12.83 24.96 6.86
C TYR A 405 14.03 24.08 7.26
N LYS A 406 13.76 23.04 8.01
CA LYS A 406 14.78 22.08 8.48
C LYS A 406 14.59 20.76 7.76
N GLU A 407 15.66 20.25 7.15
CA GLU A 407 15.68 18.87 6.63
C GLU A 407 15.50 17.89 7.81
N ILE A 408 14.51 17.00 7.73
CA ILE A 408 14.20 16.00 8.76
C ILE A 408 14.66 14.60 8.34
N ILE A 409 14.65 14.31 7.05
CA ILE A 409 15.22 13.08 6.48
C ILE A 409 15.67 13.33 5.04
N ASN A 410 16.76 12.66 4.66
CA ASN A 410 17.31 12.71 3.29
C ASN A 410 17.85 11.32 2.95
N SER A 411 17.38 10.75 1.83
CA SER A 411 17.75 9.39 1.41
C SER A 411 19.22 9.24 1.00
N ASP A 412 19.92 10.35 0.79
CA ASP A 412 21.34 10.39 0.40
C ASP A 412 22.29 10.67 1.59
N ASP A 413 21.77 10.64 2.82
CA ASP A 413 22.62 10.72 4.01
C ASP A 413 23.59 9.52 4.07
N ALA A 414 24.85 9.79 4.42
CA ALA A 414 25.89 8.76 4.54
C ALA A 414 25.54 7.65 5.54
N LYS A 415 24.73 7.95 6.56
CA LYS A 415 24.22 6.94 7.50
C LYS A 415 23.31 5.89 6.83
N TYR A 416 22.83 6.16 5.61
CA TYR A 416 22.02 5.28 4.77
C TYR A 416 22.76 4.78 3.52
N ALA A 417 24.09 4.84 3.51
CA ALA A 417 24.96 4.57 2.35
C ALA A 417 24.73 5.52 1.16
N GLY A 418 24.23 6.73 1.42
CA GLY A 418 24.18 7.80 0.43
C GLY A 418 25.53 8.52 0.26
N SER A 419 25.57 9.48 -0.67
CA SER A 419 26.78 10.27 -0.95
C SER A 419 27.06 11.38 0.09
N GLY A 420 26.12 11.60 1.02
CA GLY A 420 26.25 12.65 2.05
C GLY A 420 25.81 14.04 1.58
N ARG A 421 25.06 14.14 0.49
CA ARG A 421 24.54 15.43 0.00
C ARG A 421 23.28 15.84 0.76
N ILE A 422 23.48 16.42 1.92
CA ILE A 422 22.44 16.80 2.88
C ILE A 422 22.46 18.31 3.19
N ASN A 423 21.35 18.82 3.75
CA ASN A 423 21.19 20.21 4.19
C ASN A 423 21.28 20.29 5.72
N THR A 424 22.49 20.39 6.25
CA THR A 424 22.76 20.34 7.71
C THR A 424 22.23 21.55 8.47
N ARG A 425 22.02 22.68 7.80
CA ARG A 425 21.50 23.92 8.39
C ARG A 425 20.08 24.16 7.94
N GLN A 426 19.31 24.86 8.80
CA GLN A 426 18.01 25.36 8.41
C GLN A 426 18.12 26.32 7.21
N VAL A 427 17.24 26.15 6.24
CA VAL A 427 17.18 26.99 5.04
C VAL A 427 16.15 28.09 5.24
N ARG A 428 16.57 29.34 5.06
CA ARG A 428 15.67 30.50 5.17
C ARG A 428 14.92 30.74 3.85
N ALA A 429 13.59 30.87 3.95
CA ALA A 429 12.77 31.29 2.83
C ALA A 429 13.07 32.75 2.46
N ARG A 430 13.22 32.99 1.15
CA ARG A 430 13.44 34.30 0.55
C ARG A 430 12.13 34.82 -0.02
N LYS A 431 11.90 36.13 0.02
CA LYS A 431 10.75 36.77 -0.63
C LYS A 431 11.01 36.86 -2.15
N LYS A 432 11.01 35.71 -2.78
CA LYS A 432 11.20 35.51 -4.23
C LYS A 432 10.14 34.50 -4.69
N PRO A 433 9.10 34.97 -5.41
CA PRO A 433 8.09 34.05 -5.93
C PRO A 433 8.68 33.03 -6.90
N MET A 434 8.24 31.76 -6.76
CA MET A 434 8.68 30.66 -7.61
C MET A 434 7.63 29.54 -7.62
N HIS A 435 7.42 28.86 -8.75
CA HIS A 435 6.46 27.76 -8.91
C HIS A 435 5.06 28.11 -8.38
N GLY A 436 4.61 29.36 -8.60
CA GLY A 436 3.31 29.83 -8.07
C GLY A 436 3.28 30.10 -6.57
N MET A 437 4.38 29.90 -5.83
CA MET A 437 4.50 30.16 -4.41
C MET A 437 5.10 31.54 -4.13
N PRO A 438 4.75 32.22 -3.00
CA PRO A 438 5.22 33.57 -2.71
C PRO A 438 6.66 33.67 -2.23
N TYR A 439 7.24 32.55 -1.81
CA TYR A 439 8.61 32.47 -1.32
C TYR A 439 9.36 31.33 -2.00
N SER A 440 10.69 31.31 -1.87
CA SER A 440 11.53 30.19 -2.30
C SER A 440 12.60 29.84 -1.25
N ILE A 441 13.03 28.60 -1.28
CA ILE A 441 14.22 28.10 -0.54
C ILE A 441 15.22 27.55 -1.53
N ARG A 442 16.51 27.61 -1.18
CA ARG A 442 17.59 27.02 -1.97
C ARG A 442 18.22 25.87 -1.20
N ILE A 443 18.20 24.70 -1.80
CA ILE A 443 18.60 23.45 -1.18
C ILE A 443 19.63 22.68 -2.02
N LYS A 444 20.35 21.78 -1.37
CA LYS A 444 21.07 20.71 -2.07
C LYS A 444 20.09 19.59 -2.34
N MET A 445 20.03 19.17 -3.60
CA MET A 445 19.22 18.01 -4.00
C MET A 445 20.07 16.75 -4.02
N PRO A 446 19.60 15.65 -3.42
CA PRO A 446 20.30 14.36 -3.49
C PRO A 446 20.34 13.81 -4.91
N VAL A 447 21.28 12.90 -5.17
CA VAL A 447 21.34 12.12 -6.42
C VAL A 447 20.46 10.90 -6.31
N VAL A 448 19.55 10.68 -7.27
CA VAL A 448 18.60 9.55 -7.21
C VAL A 448 18.03 9.42 -5.80
N GLY A 449 17.40 10.50 -5.32
CA GLY A 449 16.99 10.55 -3.92
C GLY A 449 15.98 11.65 -3.60
N GLY A 450 15.53 11.68 -2.36
CA GLY A 450 14.57 12.66 -1.86
C GLY A 450 15.00 13.25 -0.52
N ALA A 451 14.46 14.43 -0.24
CA ALA A 451 14.61 15.12 1.03
C ALA A 451 13.28 15.70 1.49
N ILE A 452 13.00 15.61 2.79
CA ILE A 452 11.80 16.20 3.42
C ILE A 452 12.25 17.31 4.35
N PHE A 453 11.62 18.48 4.19
CA PHE A 453 11.89 19.65 5.02
C PHE A 453 10.65 20.02 5.82
N ARG A 454 10.80 20.14 7.13
CA ARG A 454 9.74 20.64 8.02
C ARG A 454 9.85 22.15 8.19
N LYS A 455 8.73 22.86 8.04
CA LYS A 455 8.62 24.26 8.40
C LYS A 455 8.79 24.41 9.92
N ASN A 456 9.70 25.30 10.31
CA ASN A 456 9.89 25.63 11.72
C ASN A 456 8.97 26.80 12.06
N TYR A 457 7.94 26.54 12.85
CA TYR A 457 7.09 27.54 13.45
C TYR A 457 7.76 28.03 14.73
N ASN A 458 8.43 29.18 14.68
CA ASN A 458 8.90 29.82 15.91
C ASN A 458 7.68 30.03 16.82
N ARG A 459 7.48 29.21 17.84
CA ARG A 459 6.67 29.59 18.99
C ARG A 459 7.36 30.80 19.59
N LYS A 460 6.81 32.01 19.42
CA LYS A 460 7.21 33.17 20.16
C LYS A 460 7.02 32.86 21.64
N GLY A 461 8.11 32.74 22.39
CA GLY A 461 8.16 32.78 23.84
C GLY A 461 7.83 31.44 24.54
N GLN A 462 8.79 30.60 24.68
CA GLN A 462 9.07 29.91 25.93
C GLN A 462 10.56 29.97 26.20
#